data_e486f587735b64e599b4d1be473b3710
#
_entry.id   e486f587735b64e599b4d1be473b3710
#
_cell.length_a   1.000
_cell.length_b   1.000
_cell.length_c   1.000
_cell.angle_alpha   90.00
_cell.angle_beta   90.00
_cell.angle_gamma   90.00
#
_symmetry.space_group_name_H-M   'P 1'
#
loop_
_entity.id
_entity.type
_entity.pdbx_description
1 polymer ?
#
loop_
_entity_poly.entity_id
_entity_poly.type
_entity_poly.pdbx_seq_one_letter_code
_entity_poly.pdbx_strand_id
1 'polypeptide(L)'
;MWLGLTRRCDSGFPWGTMTQPDVQSMPLTAAESAFLVGPVYAATEAPWRDDPAFALLSQYPGLRDSVGGRVADALTQAIGLVQAMARVDLRAVAHQSRPATGLCLGFGMNLLEPYELLRTFALDCVHAYEWMSEQVRDAARTYVALQRQDPVLLPTQLRLHHGTISDLSALADHSVSIVYVANVFNREIPMTAVTFDRALSEIIRVLDNGGVVLSRGSADALETELAPHGRFLLHIPLISVFQKGAGDGT
;
A
#
# COMPACT_ATOMS: atom_id res chain seq x y z
N MET A 1 10.20 40.80 -1.37
CA MET A 1 9.47 41.55 -2.39
C MET A 1 9.48 40.73 -3.67
N TRP A 2 8.51 39.81 -3.82
CA TRP A 2 8.33 38.96 -5.01
C TRP A 2 6.96 39.26 -5.58
N LEU A 3 6.96 39.89 -6.74
CA LEU A 3 5.78 40.28 -7.51
C LEU A 3 5.28 39.11 -8.33
N GLY A 4 3.97 38.92 -8.28
CA GLY A 4 3.24 37.87 -9.00
C GLY A 4 3.23 38.07 -10.52
N LEU A 5 3.11 36.96 -11.20
CA LEU A 5 2.67 36.87 -12.58
C LEU A 5 1.64 35.74 -12.67
N THR A 6 0.40 36.11 -12.45
CA THR A 6 -0.76 35.30 -12.85
C THR A 6 -0.93 35.48 -14.37
N ARG A 7 -0.56 34.48 -15.15
CA ARG A 7 -1.05 34.35 -16.53
C ARG A 7 -2.33 33.52 -16.49
N ARG A 8 -3.47 34.17 -16.69
CA ARG A 8 -4.71 33.54 -17.13
C ARG A 8 -4.51 33.11 -18.58
N CYS A 9 -4.57 31.80 -18.84
CA CYS A 9 -4.83 31.28 -20.18
C CYS A 9 -6.34 31.04 -20.30
N ASP A 10 -7.07 32.05 -20.76
CA ASP A 10 -8.42 31.88 -21.30
C ASP A 10 -8.28 31.23 -22.68
N SER A 11 -8.30 29.92 -22.78
CA SER A 11 -8.58 29.19 -24.01
C SER A 11 -10.02 28.69 -23.92
N GLY A 12 -10.92 29.50 -24.46
CA GLY A 12 -12.33 29.16 -24.68
C GLY A 12 -12.46 28.03 -25.70
N PHE A 13 -12.41 26.78 -25.23
CA PHE A 13 -12.97 25.65 -25.95
C PHE A 13 -14.32 25.31 -25.33
N PRO A 14 -15.41 25.23 -26.13
CA PRO A 14 -16.69 24.78 -25.60
C PRO A 14 -16.60 23.27 -25.37
N TRP A 15 -16.25 22.88 -24.15
CA TRP A 15 -16.48 21.53 -23.70
C TRP A 15 -17.99 21.32 -23.61
N GLY A 16 -18.58 20.81 -24.71
CA GLY A 16 -19.89 20.21 -24.61
C GLY A 16 -19.85 19.22 -23.46
N THR A 17 -20.84 19.30 -22.60
CA THR A 17 -21.09 18.34 -21.51
C THR A 17 -21.35 16.94 -22.11
N MET A 18 -20.28 16.28 -22.60
CA MET A 18 -20.28 14.85 -22.69
C MET A 18 -20.18 14.36 -21.25
N THR A 19 -21.30 13.96 -20.67
CA THR A 19 -21.31 13.10 -19.51
C THR A 19 -20.44 11.90 -19.85
N GLN A 20 -19.18 11.89 -19.42
CA GLN A 20 -18.38 10.68 -19.47
C GLN A 20 -19.20 9.61 -18.74
N PRO A 21 -19.45 8.45 -19.37
CA PRO A 21 -20.09 7.35 -18.66
C PRO A 21 -19.29 7.14 -17.38
N ASP A 22 -19.99 6.95 -16.29
CA ASP A 22 -19.36 6.70 -14.98
C ASP A 22 -18.50 5.43 -15.10
N VAL A 23 -17.23 5.60 -15.42
CA VAL A 23 -16.26 4.51 -15.63
C VAL A 23 -16.14 3.65 -14.36
N GLN A 24 -16.49 4.21 -13.20
CA GLN A 24 -16.46 3.49 -11.92
C GLN A 24 -17.57 2.43 -11.82
N SER A 25 -18.70 2.63 -12.52
CA SER A 25 -19.82 1.68 -12.49
C SER A 25 -19.68 0.53 -13.50
N MET A 26 -18.74 0.62 -14.45
CA MET A 26 -18.56 -0.45 -15.45
C MET A 26 -18.05 -1.74 -14.79
N PRO A 27 -18.62 -2.91 -15.14
CA PRO A 27 -18.13 -4.17 -14.64
C PRO A 27 -16.67 -4.39 -15.10
N LEU A 28 -15.88 -5.03 -14.23
CA LEU A 28 -14.51 -5.41 -14.56
C LEU A 28 -14.52 -6.53 -15.61
N THR A 29 -13.59 -6.47 -16.55
CA THR A 29 -13.35 -7.54 -17.51
C THR A 29 -12.74 -8.76 -16.83
N ALA A 30 -12.73 -9.91 -17.49
CA ALA A 30 -12.08 -11.13 -16.97
C ALA A 30 -10.59 -10.91 -16.70
N ALA A 31 -9.88 -10.15 -17.55
CA ALA A 31 -8.47 -9.82 -17.36
C ALA A 31 -8.25 -8.92 -16.13
N GLU A 32 -9.14 -7.94 -15.92
CA GLU A 32 -9.08 -7.04 -14.77
C GLU A 32 -9.41 -7.75 -13.45
N SER A 33 -10.23 -8.80 -13.51
CA SER A 33 -10.63 -9.58 -12.34
C SER A 33 -9.68 -10.71 -11.98
N ALA A 34 -8.74 -11.06 -12.86
CA ALA A 34 -7.92 -12.27 -12.74
C ALA A 34 -7.07 -12.33 -11.45
N PHE A 35 -6.78 -11.20 -10.82
CA PHE A 35 -5.94 -11.11 -9.62
C PHE A 35 -6.68 -10.59 -8.39
N LEU A 36 -8.01 -10.40 -8.49
CA LEU A 36 -8.86 -10.07 -7.36
C LEU A 36 -9.09 -11.31 -6.48
N VAL A 37 -9.00 -11.13 -5.17
CA VAL A 37 -9.38 -12.13 -4.19
C VAL A 37 -10.81 -11.84 -3.71
N GLY A 38 -11.76 -12.54 -4.30
CA GLY A 38 -13.19 -12.34 -3.99
C GLY A 38 -13.81 -11.15 -4.73
N PRO A 39 -15.10 -10.88 -4.49
CA PRO A 39 -15.84 -9.82 -5.15
C PRO A 39 -15.45 -8.45 -4.61
N VAL A 40 -15.44 -7.44 -5.48
CA VAL A 40 -15.36 -6.03 -5.08
C VAL A 40 -16.79 -5.53 -4.82
N TYR A 41 -17.11 -5.34 -3.57
CA TYR A 41 -18.44 -4.85 -3.16
C TYR A 41 -18.58 -3.35 -3.48
N ALA A 42 -19.82 -2.89 -3.63
CA ALA A 42 -20.09 -1.46 -3.60
C ALA A 42 -19.61 -0.91 -2.25
N ALA A 43 -18.99 0.27 -2.26
CA ALA A 43 -18.53 0.87 -1.01
C ALA A 43 -19.71 1.06 -0.07
N THR A 44 -19.64 0.44 1.09
CA THR A 44 -20.46 0.85 2.22
C THR A 44 -19.97 2.23 2.61
N GLU A 45 -20.87 3.16 2.86
CA GLU A 45 -20.54 4.53 3.27
C GLU A 45 -19.58 4.49 4.45
N ALA A 46 -18.34 4.86 4.20
CA ALA A 46 -17.36 4.96 5.27
C ALA A 46 -17.55 6.33 5.95
N PRO A 47 -17.52 6.40 7.29
CA PRO A 47 -17.80 7.63 8.04
C PRO A 47 -16.91 8.83 7.68
N TRP A 48 -15.78 8.59 7.05
CA TRP A 48 -14.80 9.62 6.64
C TRP A 48 -14.95 10.08 5.18
N ARG A 49 -15.90 9.55 4.40
CA ARG A 49 -16.19 10.05 3.03
C ARG A 49 -16.53 11.53 3.00
N ASP A 50 -17.13 12.02 4.09
CA ASP A 50 -17.51 13.41 4.24
C ASP A 50 -16.40 14.26 4.88
N ASP A 51 -15.22 13.68 5.18
CA ASP A 51 -14.10 14.43 5.72
C ASP A 51 -13.50 15.33 4.63
N PRO A 52 -13.42 16.66 4.86
CA PRO A 52 -12.83 17.60 3.89
C PRO A 52 -11.39 17.27 3.51
N ALA A 53 -10.61 16.67 4.41
CA ALA A 53 -9.23 16.24 4.13
C ALA A 53 -9.20 15.12 3.09
N PHE A 54 -10.18 14.23 3.11
CA PHE A 54 -10.32 13.14 2.14
C PHE A 54 -10.71 13.64 0.74
N ALA A 55 -11.61 14.63 0.69
CA ALA A 55 -12.00 15.29 -0.56
C ALA A 55 -10.81 16.01 -1.23
N LEU A 56 -9.86 16.51 -0.44
CA LEU A 56 -8.64 17.15 -0.94
C LEU A 56 -7.70 16.13 -1.60
N LEU A 57 -7.51 14.94 -1.03
CA LEU A 57 -6.66 13.89 -1.60
C LEU A 57 -7.20 13.35 -2.94
N SER A 58 -8.52 13.27 -3.09
CA SER A 58 -9.17 12.84 -4.34
C SER A 58 -9.03 13.86 -5.49
N GLN A 59 -8.70 15.12 -5.18
CA GLN A 59 -8.56 16.20 -6.16
C GLN A 59 -7.16 16.31 -6.80
N TYR A 60 -6.18 15.48 -6.38
CA TYR A 60 -4.82 15.50 -6.92
C TYR A 60 -4.49 14.29 -7.81
N PRO A 61 -5.09 14.18 -9.02
CA PRO A 61 -4.77 13.07 -9.94
C PRO A 61 -3.30 13.05 -10.41
N GLY A 62 -2.59 14.19 -10.36
CA GLY A 62 -1.18 14.27 -10.73
C GLY A 62 -0.20 13.59 -9.75
N LEU A 63 -0.65 13.17 -8.56
CA LEU A 63 0.13 12.32 -7.67
C LEU A 63 0.26 10.88 -8.20
N ARG A 64 -0.61 10.46 -9.12
CA ARG A 64 -0.64 9.10 -9.68
C ARG A 64 0.65 8.74 -10.41
N ASP A 65 1.15 9.62 -11.26
CA ASP A 65 2.27 9.31 -12.18
C ASP A 65 3.64 9.31 -11.50
N SER A 66 3.75 9.91 -10.31
CA SER A 66 5.02 10.02 -9.59
C SER A 66 5.16 9.00 -8.44
N VAL A 67 4.14 8.19 -8.15
CA VAL A 67 4.13 7.31 -6.98
C VAL A 67 5.04 6.10 -7.17
N GLY A 68 5.00 5.43 -8.33
CA GLY A 68 5.79 4.21 -8.56
C GLY A 68 7.29 4.42 -8.40
N GLY A 69 7.86 5.42 -9.07
CA GLY A 69 9.27 5.75 -8.95
C GLY A 69 9.67 6.10 -7.51
N ARG A 70 8.85 6.87 -6.80
CA ARG A 70 9.10 7.20 -5.39
C ARG A 70 9.02 6.00 -4.46
N VAL A 71 8.18 5.01 -4.75
CA VAL A 71 8.08 3.78 -3.97
C VAL A 71 9.34 2.95 -4.16
N ALA A 72 9.75 2.71 -5.41
CA ALA A 72 10.97 1.97 -5.74
C ALA A 72 12.21 2.62 -5.11
N ASP A 73 12.33 3.94 -5.18
CA ASP A 73 13.43 4.70 -4.56
C ASP A 73 13.42 4.57 -3.05
N ALA A 74 12.25 4.69 -2.40
CA ALA A 74 12.11 4.56 -0.96
C ALA A 74 12.45 3.16 -0.48
N LEU A 75 12.00 2.11 -1.17
CA LEU A 75 12.33 0.72 -0.86
C LEU A 75 13.83 0.46 -1.03
N THR A 76 14.42 0.93 -2.12
CA THR A 76 15.86 0.79 -2.39
C THR A 76 16.70 1.53 -1.34
N GLN A 77 16.30 2.73 -0.97
CA GLN A 77 16.94 3.50 0.09
C GLN A 77 16.86 2.78 1.43
N ALA A 78 15.69 2.27 1.80
CA ALA A 78 15.51 1.52 3.04
C ALA A 78 16.42 0.29 3.09
N ILE A 79 16.50 -0.49 2.00
CA ILE A 79 17.40 -1.65 1.89
C ILE A 79 18.84 -1.23 2.15
N GLY A 80 19.32 -0.19 1.47
CA GLY A 80 20.71 0.29 1.60
C GLY A 80 21.02 0.80 3.00
N LEU A 81 20.13 1.58 3.60
CA LEU A 81 20.31 2.14 4.95
C LEU A 81 20.29 1.05 6.02
N VAL A 82 19.35 0.10 5.96
CA VAL A 82 19.29 -1.02 6.91
C VAL A 82 20.53 -1.89 6.80
N GLN A 83 20.99 -2.20 5.58
CA GLN A 83 22.24 -2.93 5.39
C GLN A 83 23.44 -2.20 5.99
N ALA A 84 23.53 -0.88 5.79
CA ALA A 84 24.65 -0.07 6.29
C ALA A 84 24.62 0.09 7.83
N MET A 85 23.45 0.34 8.40
CA MET A 85 23.31 0.70 9.83
C MET A 85 23.10 -0.52 10.73
N ALA A 86 22.23 -1.44 10.35
CA ALA A 86 21.85 -2.61 11.13
C ALA A 86 22.54 -3.89 10.68
N ARG A 87 23.23 -3.89 9.54
CA ARG A 87 23.86 -5.07 8.92
C ARG A 87 22.87 -6.20 8.65
N VAL A 88 21.65 -5.86 8.34
CA VAL A 88 20.57 -6.79 7.99
C VAL A 88 20.29 -6.68 6.49
N ASP A 89 20.29 -7.81 5.80
CA ASP A 89 19.88 -7.90 4.40
C ASP A 89 18.36 -8.10 4.34
N LEU A 90 17.62 -7.03 4.03
CA LEU A 90 16.16 -7.08 3.93
C LEU A 90 15.67 -8.01 2.82
N ARG A 91 16.45 -8.26 1.78
CA ARG A 91 16.09 -9.22 0.73
C ARG A 91 16.19 -10.65 1.26
N ALA A 92 17.22 -10.96 2.02
CA ALA A 92 17.33 -12.25 2.69
C ALA A 92 16.18 -12.46 3.68
N VAL A 93 15.81 -11.43 4.44
CA VAL A 93 14.62 -11.48 5.32
C VAL A 93 13.34 -11.75 4.54
N ALA A 94 13.13 -11.07 3.41
CA ALA A 94 11.95 -11.28 2.57
C ALA A 94 11.83 -12.71 2.03
N HIS A 95 12.94 -13.44 1.95
CA HIS A 95 13.03 -14.80 1.45
C HIS A 95 13.30 -15.87 2.52
N GLN A 96 13.18 -15.51 3.81
CA GLN A 96 13.40 -16.48 4.91
C GLN A 96 12.35 -17.59 4.94
N SER A 97 11.14 -17.30 4.48
CA SER A 97 10.03 -18.26 4.34
C SER A 97 9.71 -18.54 2.88
N ARG A 98 9.10 -19.69 2.60
CA ARG A 98 8.67 -20.07 1.26
C ARG A 98 7.19 -20.46 1.27
N PRO A 99 6.37 -19.88 0.40
CA PRO A 99 6.71 -18.85 -0.60
C PRO A 99 7.09 -17.52 0.06
N ALA A 100 7.97 -16.74 -0.59
CA ALA A 100 8.33 -15.38 -0.16
C ALA A 100 7.12 -14.45 -0.38
N THR A 101 6.42 -14.13 0.69
CA THR A 101 5.14 -13.40 0.63
C THR A 101 5.28 -12.01 1.21
N GLY A 102 4.80 -11.01 0.48
CA GLY A 102 4.66 -9.63 0.94
C GLY A 102 3.21 -9.25 1.20
N LEU A 103 3.03 -8.22 2.00
CA LEU A 103 1.75 -7.59 2.28
C LEU A 103 1.87 -6.08 2.06
N CYS A 104 1.01 -5.51 1.23
CA CYS A 104 0.90 -4.07 1.03
C CYS A 104 -0.45 -3.59 1.58
N LEU A 105 -0.42 -2.65 2.51
CA LEU A 105 -1.61 -2.15 3.20
C LEU A 105 -1.94 -0.73 2.75
N GLY A 106 -3.19 -0.53 2.29
CA GLY A 106 -3.68 0.76 1.85
C GLY A 106 -2.95 1.26 0.60
N PHE A 107 -2.89 0.43 -0.46
CA PHE A 107 -2.14 0.75 -1.67
C PHE A 107 -2.71 1.93 -2.48
N GLY A 108 -3.88 2.43 -2.10
CA GLY A 108 -4.45 3.64 -2.67
C GLY A 108 -4.94 3.48 -4.11
N MET A 109 -4.67 4.50 -4.94
CA MET A 109 -5.33 4.68 -6.23
C MET A 109 -4.74 3.86 -7.37
N ASN A 110 -3.61 3.16 -7.17
CA ASN A 110 -2.99 2.38 -8.24
C ASN A 110 -2.22 1.18 -7.71
N LEU A 111 -1.93 0.27 -8.63
CA LEU A 111 -1.24 -0.98 -8.34
C LEU A 111 0.28 -0.84 -8.16
N LEU A 112 0.84 0.37 -8.21
CA LEU A 112 2.30 0.57 -8.24
C LEU A 112 2.97 0.22 -6.91
N GLU A 113 2.34 0.49 -5.77
CA GLU A 113 2.95 0.16 -4.47
C GLU A 113 3.16 -1.36 -4.30
N PRO A 114 2.13 -2.21 -4.42
CA PRO A 114 2.33 -3.65 -4.32
C PRO A 114 3.18 -4.22 -5.46
N TYR A 115 3.13 -3.63 -6.66
CA TYR A 115 3.98 -4.03 -7.78
C TYR A 115 5.45 -3.74 -7.50
N GLU A 116 5.80 -2.55 -7.02
CA GLU A 116 7.18 -2.20 -6.67
C GLU A 116 7.69 -3.01 -5.48
N LEU A 117 6.83 -3.32 -4.50
CA LEU A 117 7.16 -4.25 -3.42
C LEU A 117 7.53 -5.63 -3.98
N LEU A 118 6.69 -6.18 -4.85
CA LEU A 118 6.92 -7.45 -5.53
C LEU A 118 8.28 -7.48 -6.26
N ARG A 119 8.55 -6.44 -7.07
CA ARG A 119 9.74 -6.37 -7.93
C ARG A 119 11.02 -6.11 -7.13
N THR A 120 11.00 -5.16 -6.20
CA THR A 120 12.17 -4.76 -5.41
C THR A 120 12.70 -5.90 -4.55
N PHE A 121 11.81 -6.71 -3.99
CA PHE A 121 12.17 -7.85 -3.13
C PHE A 121 12.15 -9.19 -3.87
N ALA A 122 11.78 -9.23 -5.14
CA ALA A 122 11.62 -10.44 -5.94
C ALA A 122 10.73 -11.49 -5.25
N LEU A 123 9.59 -11.05 -4.73
CA LEU A 123 8.67 -11.92 -3.97
C LEU A 123 7.92 -12.90 -4.88
N ASP A 124 7.51 -14.03 -4.33
CA ASP A 124 6.66 -15.00 -5.03
C ASP A 124 5.21 -14.50 -5.12
N CYS A 125 4.74 -13.78 -4.08
CA CYS A 125 3.39 -13.22 -4.03
C CYS A 125 3.36 -11.95 -3.17
N VAL A 126 2.49 -11.00 -3.53
CA VAL A 126 2.09 -9.86 -2.69
C VAL A 126 0.58 -9.85 -2.55
N HIS A 127 0.10 -9.84 -1.31
CA HIS A 127 -1.28 -9.51 -0.98
C HIS A 127 -1.40 -8.01 -0.76
N ALA A 128 -2.35 -7.37 -1.41
CA ALA A 128 -2.57 -5.93 -1.30
C ALA A 128 -4.01 -5.66 -0.85
N TYR A 129 -4.15 -4.93 0.24
CA TYR A 129 -5.44 -4.60 0.83
C TYR A 129 -5.77 -3.14 0.61
N GLU A 130 -6.98 -2.90 0.14
CA GLU A 130 -7.57 -1.57 0.03
C GLU A 130 -9.07 -1.65 0.36
N TRP A 131 -9.52 -0.76 1.24
CA TRP A 131 -10.91 -0.75 1.69
C TRP A 131 -11.85 0.03 0.76
N MET A 132 -11.30 0.94 -0.08
CA MET A 132 -12.07 1.71 -1.04
C MET A 132 -12.30 0.93 -2.33
N SER A 133 -13.54 0.59 -2.61
CA SER A 133 -13.91 -0.20 -3.81
C SER A 133 -13.50 0.45 -5.12
N GLU A 134 -13.56 1.79 -5.19
CA GLU A 134 -13.15 2.55 -6.37
C GLU A 134 -11.66 2.40 -6.64
N GLN A 135 -10.82 2.43 -5.59
CA GLN A 135 -9.38 2.27 -5.71
C GLN A 135 -8.99 0.85 -6.11
N VAL A 136 -9.68 -0.16 -5.54
CA VAL A 136 -9.49 -1.55 -5.98
C VAL A 136 -9.85 -1.73 -7.46
N ARG A 137 -10.95 -1.11 -7.93
CA ARG A 137 -11.34 -1.15 -9.35
C ARG A 137 -10.35 -0.44 -10.26
N ASP A 138 -9.83 0.72 -9.83
CA ASP A 138 -8.82 1.45 -10.59
C ASP A 138 -7.50 0.66 -10.67
N ALA A 139 -7.10 0.02 -9.58
CA ALA A 139 -5.94 -0.88 -9.56
C ALA A 139 -6.15 -2.06 -10.52
N ALA A 140 -7.34 -2.66 -10.52
CA ALA A 140 -7.69 -3.74 -11.43
C ALA A 140 -7.56 -3.32 -12.90
N ARG A 141 -7.99 -2.13 -13.25
CA ARG A 141 -7.85 -1.58 -14.62
C ARG A 141 -6.39 -1.29 -14.97
N THR A 142 -5.59 -0.84 -14.01
CA THR A 142 -4.16 -0.56 -14.20
C THR A 142 -3.36 -1.83 -14.48
N TYR A 143 -3.84 -2.98 -14.03
CA TYR A 143 -3.17 -4.28 -14.22
C TYR A 143 -2.84 -4.60 -15.68
N VAL A 144 -3.78 -4.36 -16.58
CA VAL A 144 -3.55 -4.60 -18.03
C VAL A 144 -2.40 -3.75 -18.59
N ALA A 145 -2.25 -2.52 -18.09
CA ALA A 145 -1.12 -1.65 -18.46
C ALA A 145 0.19 -2.16 -17.89
N LEU A 146 0.20 -2.62 -16.64
CA LEU A 146 1.38 -3.21 -16.00
C LEU A 146 1.82 -4.50 -16.70
N GLN A 147 0.90 -5.38 -17.07
CA GLN A 147 1.22 -6.59 -17.83
C GLN A 147 1.84 -6.31 -19.21
N ARG A 148 1.46 -5.20 -19.85
CA ARG A 148 2.10 -4.80 -21.11
C ARG A 148 3.56 -4.36 -20.92
N GLN A 149 3.87 -3.78 -19.78
CA GLN A 149 5.23 -3.34 -19.42
C GLN A 149 6.06 -4.49 -18.85
N ASP A 150 5.42 -5.40 -18.13
CA ASP A 150 6.04 -6.58 -17.54
C ASP A 150 5.24 -7.84 -17.91
N PRO A 151 5.49 -8.44 -19.10
CA PRO A 151 4.74 -9.60 -19.58
C PRO A 151 4.90 -10.86 -18.71
N VAL A 152 5.91 -10.90 -17.84
CA VAL A 152 6.12 -12.03 -16.91
C VAL A 152 5.34 -11.88 -15.60
N LEU A 153 4.64 -10.77 -15.40
CA LEU A 153 3.78 -10.58 -14.25
C LEU A 153 2.57 -11.51 -14.32
N LEU A 154 2.49 -12.43 -13.37
CA LEU A 154 1.40 -13.38 -13.26
C LEU A 154 0.30 -12.88 -12.33
N PRO A 155 -0.99 -13.15 -12.62
CA PRO A 155 -2.10 -12.80 -11.72
C PRO A 155 -1.95 -13.36 -10.31
N THR A 156 -1.27 -14.49 -10.15
CA THR A 156 -1.01 -15.12 -8.86
C THR A 156 0.01 -14.39 -8.01
N GLN A 157 0.83 -13.51 -8.59
CA GLN A 157 1.87 -12.76 -7.90
C GLN A 157 1.35 -11.49 -7.22
N LEU A 158 0.30 -10.87 -7.76
CA LEU A 158 -0.39 -9.75 -7.12
C LEU A 158 -1.82 -10.15 -6.82
N ARG A 159 -2.21 -10.13 -5.56
CA ARG A 159 -3.54 -10.49 -5.09
C ARG A 159 -4.18 -9.30 -4.42
N LEU A 160 -5.21 -8.74 -5.06
CA LEU A 160 -5.93 -7.59 -4.54
C LEU A 160 -7.11 -8.04 -3.69
N HIS A 161 -7.17 -7.50 -2.49
CA HIS A 161 -8.26 -7.71 -1.54
C HIS A 161 -9.03 -6.40 -1.36
N HIS A 162 -10.33 -6.45 -1.57
CA HIS A 162 -11.23 -5.40 -1.13
C HIS A 162 -11.57 -5.65 0.34
N GLY A 163 -10.89 -4.96 1.24
CA GLY A 163 -11.05 -5.19 2.68
C GLY A 163 -10.28 -4.20 3.55
N THR A 164 -10.56 -4.25 4.83
CA THR A 164 -9.91 -3.40 5.82
C THR A 164 -8.60 -4.02 6.32
N ILE A 165 -7.64 -3.16 6.66
CA ILE A 165 -6.36 -3.59 7.28
C ILE A 165 -6.53 -4.17 8.69
N SER A 166 -7.70 -3.97 9.32
CA SER A 166 -8.05 -4.54 10.62
C SER A 166 -8.67 -5.94 10.54
N ASP A 167 -8.75 -6.52 9.34
CA ASP A 167 -9.19 -7.88 9.10
C ASP A 167 -8.33 -8.52 7.99
N LEU A 168 -7.28 -9.20 8.39
CA LEU A 168 -6.39 -9.97 7.52
C LEU A 168 -6.63 -11.48 7.67
N SER A 169 -7.85 -11.89 8.05
CA SER A 169 -8.21 -13.29 8.31
C SER A 169 -8.02 -14.23 7.12
N ALA A 170 -7.96 -13.69 5.89
CA ALA A 170 -7.60 -14.44 4.70
C ALA A 170 -6.12 -14.87 4.65
N LEU A 171 -5.27 -14.35 5.54
CA LEU A 171 -3.85 -14.69 5.67
C LEU A 171 -3.64 -15.51 6.93
N ALA A 172 -2.85 -16.58 6.81
CA ALA A 172 -2.47 -17.40 7.95
C ALA A 172 -1.48 -16.65 8.87
N ASP A 173 -1.41 -17.09 10.12
CA ASP A 173 -0.40 -16.62 11.07
C ASP A 173 1.00 -16.90 10.52
N HIS A 174 1.92 -15.96 10.74
CA HIS A 174 3.32 -16.11 10.35
C HIS A 174 3.53 -16.48 8.86
N SER A 175 2.71 -15.90 7.96
CA SER A 175 2.73 -16.22 6.53
C SER A 175 3.32 -15.13 5.65
N VAL A 176 3.70 -13.98 6.23
CA VAL A 176 4.19 -12.80 5.52
C VAL A 176 5.57 -12.44 6.02
N SER A 177 6.55 -12.36 5.13
CA SER A 177 7.93 -11.98 5.48
C SER A 177 8.14 -10.47 5.52
N ILE A 178 7.40 -9.71 4.71
CA ILE A 178 7.54 -8.26 4.63
C ILE A 178 6.17 -7.59 4.49
N VAL A 179 5.92 -6.61 5.34
CA VAL A 179 4.76 -5.71 5.27
C VAL A 179 5.23 -4.34 4.83
N TYR A 180 4.58 -3.78 3.82
CA TYR A 180 4.76 -2.39 3.40
C TYR A 180 3.49 -1.61 3.70
N VAL A 181 3.64 -0.48 4.36
CA VAL A 181 2.55 0.44 4.67
C VAL A 181 3.00 1.88 4.48
N ALA A 182 2.28 2.62 3.65
CA ALA A 182 2.60 4.01 3.35
C ALA A 182 1.40 4.92 3.58
N ASN A 183 1.59 5.95 4.39
CA ASN A 183 0.60 6.99 4.68
C ASN A 183 -0.76 6.47 5.22
N VAL A 184 -0.80 5.28 5.80
CA VAL A 184 -2.03 4.69 6.37
C VAL A 184 -2.20 5.06 7.84
N PHE A 185 -1.12 4.91 8.64
CA PHE A 185 -1.12 5.22 10.06
C PHE A 185 -0.61 6.66 10.29
N ASN A 186 -1.26 7.62 9.66
CA ASN A 186 -0.92 9.03 9.80
C ASN A 186 -2.13 9.84 10.30
N ARG A 187 -1.90 11.10 10.66
CA ARG A 187 -2.94 11.98 11.22
C ARG A 187 -4.00 12.39 10.18
N GLU A 188 -3.71 12.21 8.90
CA GLU A 188 -4.58 12.62 7.80
C GLU A 188 -5.62 11.55 7.46
N ILE A 189 -5.37 10.30 7.87
CA ILE A 189 -6.32 9.20 7.70
C ILE A 189 -6.99 8.92 9.04
N PRO A 190 -8.25 9.33 9.20
CA PRO A 190 -8.97 9.12 10.45
C PRO A 190 -9.16 7.62 10.71
N MET A 191 -8.67 7.18 11.85
CA MET A 191 -8.78 5.81 12.31
C MET A 191 -9.18 5.83 13.79
N THR A 192 -10.14 4.98 14.16
CA THR A 192 -10.47 4.82 15.57
C THR A 192 -9.37 4.03 16.29
N ALA A 193 -9.19 4.25 17.59
CA ALA A 193 -8.25 3.46 18.39
C ALA A 193 -8.51 1.96 18.25
N VAL A 194 -9.76 1.53 18.27
CA VAL A 194 -10.13 0.11 18.10
C VAL A 194 -9.71 -0.43 16.73
N THR A 195 -9.86 0.35 15.68
CA THR A 195 -9.41 -0.06 14.32
C THR A 195 -7.90 -0.14 14.24
N PHE A 196 -7.20 0.83 14.86
CA PHE A 196 -5.75 0.85 14.94
C PHE A 196 -5.20 -0.37 15.68
N ASP A 197 -5.73 -0.67 16.88
CA ASP A 197 -5.29 -1.81 17.69
C ASP A 197 -5.51 -3.15 16.97
N ARG A 198 -6.66 -3.29 16.29
CA ARG A 198 -6.93 -4.48 15.48
C ARG A 198 -5.97 -4.59 14.29
N ALA A 199 -5.74 -3.51 13.56
CA ALA A 199 -4.83 -3.52 12.42
C ALA A 199 -3.41 -3.90 12.86
N LEU A 200 -2.94 -3.36 13.98
CA LEU A 200 -1.64 -3.70 14.56
C LEU A 200 -1.58 -5.19 14.96
N SER A 201 -2.60 -5.68 15.67
CA SER A 201 -2.68 -7.09 16.06
C SER A 201 -2.64 -8.03 14.85
N GLU A 202 -3.37 -7.69 13.78
CA GLU A 202 -3.37 -8.45 12.54
C GLU A 202 -2.01 -8.41 11.83
N ILE A 203 -1.36 -7.25 11.75
CA ILE A 203 -0.01 -7.11 11.19
C ILE A 203 0.98 -8.02 11.95
N ILE A 204 0.97 -7.96 13.28
CA ILE A 204 1.85 -8.79 14.12
C ILE A 204 1.52 -10.27 13.97
N ARG A 205 0.24 -10.64 13.86
CA ARG A 205 -0.20 -12.03 13.69
C ARG A 205 0.33 -12.62 12.37
N VAL A 206 0.10 -11.92 11.25
CA VAL A 206 0.47 -12.45 9.92
C VAL A 206 1.97 -12.36 9.65
N LEU A 207 2.68 -11.43 10.30
CA LEU A 207 4.11 -11.24 10.10
C LEU A 207 4.89 -12.42 10.69
N ASP A 208 5.77 -12.99 9.88
CA ASP A 208 6.67 -14.08 10.29
C ASP A 208 7.65 -13.63 11.38
N ASN A 209 8.16 -14.58 12.15
CA ASN A 209 9.22 -14.30 13.12
C ASN A 209 10.49 -13.83 12.38
N GLY A 210 11.04 -12.70 12.79
CA GLY A 210 12.13 -12.05 12.07
C GLY A 210 11.69 -11.27 10.81
N GLY A 211 10.43 -11.37 10.40
CA GLY A 211 9.86 -10.58 9.32
C GLY A 211 9.85 -9.08 9.63
N VAL A 212 9.65 -8.25 8.62
CA VAL A 212 9.79 -6.79 8.76
C VAL A 212 8.54 -6.03 8.36
N VAL A 213 8.28 -4.93 9.08
CA VAL A 213 7.34 -3.87 8.68
C VAL A 213 8.14 -2.69 8.16
N LEU A 214 7.89 -2.30 6.94
CA LEU A 214 8.44 -1.13 6.26
C LEU A 214 7.36 -0.07 6.21
N SER A 215 7.51 0.97 7.03
CA SER A 215 6.52 2.04 7.16
C SER A 215 7.05 3.33 6.55
N ARG A 216 6.18 4.04 5.83
CA ARG A 216 6.47 5.34 5.24
C ARG A 216 5.37 6.33 5.58
N GLY A 217 5.76 7.52 6.09
CA GLY A 217 4.82 8.57 6.44
C GLY A 217 3.83 8.21 7.54
N SER A 218 4.20 7.26 8.40
CA SER A 218 3.40 6.87 9.56
C SER A 218 3.62 7.80 10.74
N ALA A 219 2.62 7.89 11.62
CA ALA A 219 2.73 8.64 12.87
C ALA A 219 3.51 7.83 13.92
N ASP A 220 4.08 8.54 14.90
CA ASP A 220 4.83 7.98 16.03
C ASP A 220 4.04 6.89 16.80
N ALA A 221 2.70 6.93 16.72
CA ALA A 221 1.83 5.93 17.34
C ALA A 221 2.13 4.51 16.87
N LEU A 222 2.33 4.31 15.55
CA LEU A 222 2.67 2.98 15.02
C LEU A 222 3.99 2.46 15.61
N GLU A 223 4.97 3.32 15.75
CA GLU A 223 6.28 2.96 16.25
C GLU A 223 6.24 2.62 17.74
N THR A 224 5.49 3.40 18.53
CA THR A 224 5.30 3.14 19.96
C THR A 224 4.69 1.76 20.19
N GLU A 225 3.67 1.41 19.42
CA GLU A 225 2.95 0.14 19.60
C GLU A 225 3.70 -1.06 19.00
N LEU A 226 4.54 -0.86 17.98
CA LEU A 226 5.40 -1.94 17.46
C LEU A 226 6.56 -2.28 18.39
N ALA A 227 7.11 -1.30 19.13
CA ALA A 227 8.32 -1.47 19.94
C ALA A 227 8.31 -2.68 20.90
N PRO A 228 7.19 -3.06 21.57
CA PRO A 228 7.15 -4.25 22.42
C PRO A 228 7.32 -5.57 21.68
N HIS A 229 7.10 -5.60 20.36
CA HIS A 229 7.06 -6.82 19.55
C HIS A 229 8.37 -7.11 18.81
N GLY A 230 9.40 -6.25 18.94
CA GLY A 230 10.65 -6.44 18.23
C GLY A 230 11.61 -5.25 18.35
N ARG A 231 12.30 -4.92 17.27
CA ARG A 231 13.26 -3.82 17.24
C ARG A 231 13.18 -3.01 15.95
N PHE A 232 13.53 -1.75 16.02
CA PHE A 232 13.72 -0.93 14.83
C PHE A 232 15.14 -1.15 14.25
N LEU A 233 15.19 -1.51 12.97
CA LEU A 233 16.42 -1.60 12.18
C LEU A 233 16.79 -0.24 11.59
N LEU A 234 15.78 0.59 11.32
CA LEU A 234 15.90 1.94 10.80
C LEU A 234 14.76 2.78 11.35
N HIS A 235 15.10 3.98 11.79
CA HIS A 235 14.12 4.98 12.19
C HIS A 235 14.65 6.36 11.80
N ILE A 236 14.13 6.89 10.70
CA ILE A 236 14.44 8.22 10.19
C ILE A 236 13.15 8.93 9.81
N PRO A 237 13.13 10.27 9.69
CA PRO A 237 11.96 10.98 9.21
C PRO A 237 11.44 10.36 7.90
N LEU A 238 10.14 10.06 7.85
CA LEU A 238 9.40 9.49 6.73
C LEU A 238 9.58 8.00 6.45
N ILE A 239 10.58 7.30 7.01
CA ILE A 239 10.78 5.85 6.79
C ILE A 239 11.19 5.20 8.10
N SER A 240 10.49 4.16 8.49
CA SER A 240 10.93 3.25 9.54
C SER A 240 10.90 1.80 9.08
N VAL A 241 11.81 0.99 9.61
CA VAL A 241 11.87 -0.45 9.38
C VAL A 241 11.93 -1.14 10.73
N PHE A 242 10.86 -1.81 11.06
CA PHE A 242 10.73 -2.63 12.26
C PHE A 242 10.94 -4.10 11.92
N GLN A 243 11.64 -4.84 12.77
CA GLN A 243 11.79 -6.30 12.68
C GLN A 243 11.12 -6.95 13.88
N LYS A 244 10.19 -7.85 13.61
CA LYS A 244 9.55 -8.68 14.64
C LYS A 244 10.56 -9.57 15.32
N GLY A 245 10.52 -9.64 16.64
CA GLY A 245 11.34 -10.57 17.41
C GLY A 245 11.12 -12.02 17.02
N ALA A 246 12.14 -12.86 17.18
CA ALA A 246 11.92 -14.29 17.22
C ALA A 246 11.03 -14.54 18.45
N GLY A 247 9.80 -15.02 18.24
CA GLY A 247 8.93 -15.34 19.36
C GLY A 247 9.70 -16.25 20.32
N ASP A 248 9.75 -15.87 21.59
CA ASP A 248 10.23 -16.77 22.63
C ASP A 248 9.28 -17.98 22.56
N GLY A 249 9.80 -19.09 21.99
CA GLY A 249 9.05 -20.33 21.92
C GLY A 249 8.77 -20.80 23.34
N THR A 250 7.59 -20.42 23.85
CA THR A 250 7.02 -21.00 25.07
C THR A 250 6.20 -22.22 24.70
#